data_df93c3b13c98a44f4b9c47ffdd06e390
#
_entry.id   df93c3b13c98a44f4b9c47ffdd06e390
#
_cell.length_a   1.000
_cell.length_b   1.000
_cell.length_c   1.000
_cell.angle_alpha   90.00
_cell.angle_beta   90.00
_cell.angle_gamma   90.00
#
_symmetry.space_group_name_H-M   'P 1'
#
loop_
_entity.id
_entity.type
_entity.pdbx_description
1 polymer ?
#
loop_
_entity_poly.entity_id
_entity_poly.type
_entity_poly.pdbx_seq_one_letter_code
_entity_poly.pdbx_strand_id
1 'polypeptide(L)'
;MADHYVHRLQTSMPLAVAEKIADGALKAGAEAGLLPLTVAVLDAGGHLTALKREDGSSLLRPEIAGGKAWGALGMGFCGREFARRAAANPAFIQALGVASGGRIVPAPGGVLIRDNAGEVIGAVGISGDTSDNDETCAVYGIECAGLVADIG
;
A
#
# COMPACT_ATOMS: atom_id res chain seq x y z
N MET A 1 7.29 -23.34 -32.50
CA MET A 1 6.87 -22.52 -31.34
C MET A 1 6.13 -23.47 -30.40
N ALA A 2 6.55 -23.57 -29.17
CA ALA A 2 5.80 -24.35 -28.20
C ALA A 2 4.43 -23.68 -27.99
N ASP A 3 3.38 -24.47 -28.06
CA ASP A 3 2.03 -24.04 -27.77
C ASP A 3 1.93 -23.81 -26.27
N HIS A 4 2.09 -22.54 -25.86
CA HIS A 4 1.98 -22.17 -24.45
C HIS A 4 0.52 -21.84 -24.15
N TYR A 5 -0.17 -22.76 -23.49
CA TYR A 5 -1.54 -22.58 -23.01
C TYR A 5 -1.63 -21.61 -21.81
N VAL A 6 -0.76 -20.63 -21.76
CA VAL A 6 -0.77 -19.61 -20.72
C VAL A 6 -1.36 -18.31 -21.25
N HIS A 7 -2.48 -17.91 -20.69
CA HIS A 7 -3.12 -16.66 -21.05
C HIS A 7 -2.61 -15.51 -20.17
N ARG A 8 -2.51 -14.33 -20.76
CA ARG A 8 -2.29 -13.12 -19.99
C ARG A 8 -3.56 -12.77 -19.21
N LEU A 9 -3.42 -12.56 -17.93
CA LEU A 9 -4.52 -12.12 -17.08
C LEU A 9 -4.65 -10.60 -17.14
N GLN A 10 -5.88 -10.12 -16.93
CA GLN A 10 -6.11 -8.69 -16.75
C GLN A 10 -5.47 -8.23 -15.44
N THR A 11 -4.97 -7.01 -15.43
CA THR A 11 -4.46 -6.37 -14.23
C THR A 11 -5.16 -5.04 -13.99
N SER A 12 -5.49 -4.76 -12.74
CA SER A 12 -5.96 -3.43 -12.30
C SER A 12 -4.79 -2.47 -12.04
N MET A 13 -3.56 -2.99 -11.84
CA MET A 13 -2.37 -2.21 -11.52
C MET A 13 -1.22 -2.62 -12.44
N PRO A 14 -1.04 -1.95 -13.59
CA PRO A 14 0.13 -2.18 -14.45
C PRO A 14 1.44 -1.91 -13.72
N LEU A 15 2.46 -2.71 -13.99
CA LEU A 15 3.76 -2.58 -13.34
C LEU A 15 4.35 -1.16 -13.52
N ALA A 16 4.26 -0.59 -14.71
CA ALA A 16 4.78 0.76 -14.96
C ALA A 16 4.10 1.83 -14.09
N VAL A 17 2.81 1.67 -13.80
CA VAL A 17 2.06 2.57 -12.90
C VAL A 17 2.51 2.34 -11.45
N ALA A 18 2.59 1.10 -11.02
CA ALA A 18 3.06 0.75 -9.67
C ALA A 18 4.46 1.28 -9.40
N GLU A 19 5.36 1.22 -10.38
CA GLU A 19 6.72 1.77 -10.27
C GLU A 19 6.72 3.29 -10.14
N LYS A 20 5.88 4.00 -10.91
CA LYS A 20 5.74 5.46 -10.75
C LYS A 20 5.28 5.85 -9.35
N ILE A 21 4.33 5.10 -8.80
CA ILE A 21 3.85 5.33 -7.43
C ILE A 21 4.99 5.12 -6.43
N ALA A 22 5.69 3.99 -6.53
CA ALA A 22 6.79 3.67 -5.63
C ALA A 22 7.92 4.69 -5.72
N ASP A 23 8.33 5.06 -6.93
CA ASP A 23 9.40 6.04 -7.15
C ASP A 23 9.02 7.44 -6.64
N GLY A 24 7.78 7.85 -6.87
CA GLY A 24 7.26 9.12 -6.36
C GLY A 24 7.24 9.16 -4.83
N ALA A 25 6.82 8.07 -4.19
CA ALA A 25 6.81 7.96 -2.74
C ALA A 25 8.22 8.03 -2.14
N LEU A 26 9.18 7.30 -2.72
CA LEU A 26 10.57 7.32 -2.27
C LEU A 26 11.22 8.69 -2.47
N LYS A 27 10.90 9.35 -3.59
CA LYS A 27 11.36 10.73 -3.85
C LYS A 27 10.85 11.69 -2.78
N ALA A 28 9.56 11.63 -2.45
CA ALA A 28 8.98 12.48 -1.41
C ALA A 28 9.66 12.26 -0.05
N GLY A 29 9.93 11.01 0.32
CA GLY A 29 10.65 10.68 1.54
C GLY A 29 12.06 11.24 1.58
N ALA A 30 12.80 11.10 0.48
CA ALA A 30 14.16 11.63 0.37
C ALA A 30 14.20 13.16 0.45
N GLU A 31 13.29 13.85 -0.25
CA GLU A 31 13.18 15.30 -0.21
C GLU A 31 12.80 15.83 1.18
N ALA A 32 11.99 15.09 1.92
CA ALA A 32 11.61 15.43 3.30
C ALA A 32 12.66 15.00 4.35
N GLY A 33 13.73 14.32 3.95
CA GLY A 33 14.77 13.86 4.87
C GLY A 33 14.31 12.78 5.85
N LEU A 34 13.37 11.93 5.42
CA LEU A 34 12.82 10.88 6.25
C LEU A 34 13.79 9.70 6.43
N LEU A 35 13.50 8.83 7.38
CA LEU A 35 14.15 7.54 7.52
C LEU A 35 13.91 6.67 6.26
N PRO A 36 14.78 5.68 5.99
CA PRO A 36 14.62 4.82 4.82
C PRO A 36 13.25 4.15 4.78
N LEU A 37 12.60 4.23 3.62
CA LEU A 37 11.24 3.73 3.39
C LEU A 37 11.24 2.38 2.66
N THR A 38 10.19 1.61 2.91
CA THR A 38 9.78 0.49 2.07
C THR A 38 8.38 0.76 1.55
N VAL A 39 8.21 0.62 0.24
CA VAL A 39 6.94 0.85 -0.47
C VAL A 39 6.48 -0.44 -1.12
N ALA A 40 5.23 -0.83 -0.84
CA ALA A 40 4.55 -1.95 -1.49
C ALA A 40 3.34 -1.42 -2.25
N VAL A 41 3.20 -1.81 -3.52
CA VAL A 41 2.04 -1.48 -4.35
C VAL A 41 1.33 -2.78 -4.73
N LEU A 42 0.05 -2.86 -4.40
CA LEU A 42 -0.80 -4.02 -4.65
C LEU A 42 -1.85 -3.69 -5.70
N ASP A 43 -2.26 -4.68 -6.49
CA ASP A 43 -3.45 -4.60 -7.33
C ASP A 43 -4.75 -4.69 -6.53
N ALA A 44 -5.90 -4.55 -7.17
CA ALA A 44 -7.21 -4.61 -6.49
C ALA A 44 -7.52 -5.97 -5.86
N GLY A 45 -6.86 -7.03 -6.28
CA GLY A 45 -6.96 -8.38 -5.70
C GLY A 45 -6.05 -8.57 -4.48
N GLY A 46 -5.26 -7.57 -4.12
CA GLY A 46 -4.31 -7.66 -3.01
C GLY A 46 -2.98 -8.35 -3.36
N HIS A 47 -2.70 -8.53 -4.65
CA HIS A 47 -1.46 -9.13 -5.10
C HIS A 47 -0.36 -8.09 -5.24
N LEU A 48 0.85 -8.45 -4.81
CA LEU A 48 2.02 -7.59 -4.92
C LEU A 48 2.40 -7.35 -6.38
N THR A 49 2.41 -6.09 -6.80
CA THR A 49 2.83 -5.66 -8.13
C THR A 49 4.25 -5.10 -8.11
N ALA A 50 4.58 -4.26 -7.13
CA ALA A 50 5.91 -3.71 -6.95
C ALA A 50 6.25 -3.56 -5.47
N LEU A 51 7.50 -3.83 -5.12
CA LEU A 51 8.05 -3.57 -3.79
C LEU A 51 9.43 -2.95 -3.95
N LYS A 52 9.64 -1.81 -3.30
CA LYS A 52 10.95 -1.16 -3.23
C LYS A 52 11.31 -0.91 -1.77
N ARG A 53 12.44 -1.44 -1.36
CA ARG A 53 13.02 -1.22 -0.03
C ARG A 53 14.29 -0.42 -0.17
N GLU A 54 14.31 0.78 0.42
CA GLU A 54 15.54 1.59 0.45
C GLU A 54 16.63 0.92 1.30
N ASP A 55 17.88 1.19 0.95
CA ASP A 55 19.03 0.78 1.74
C ASP A 55 18.88 1.30 3.17
N GLY A 56 19.09 0.42 4.14
CA GLY A 56 18.94 0.74 5.55
C GLY A 56 17.51 0.60 6.10
N SER A 57 16.50 0.38 5.28
CA SER A 57 15.16 0.05 5.77
C SER A 57 15.15 -1.33 6.44
N SER A 58 14.59 -1.40 7.64
CA SER A 58 14.72 -2.57 8.52
C SER A 58 13.94 -3.80 8.02
N LEU A 59 14.32 -4.98 8.52
CA LEU A 59 13.87 -6.30 8.08
C LEU A 59 12.35 -6.47 7.99
N LEU A 60 11.61 -5.88 8.95
CA LEU A 60 10.15 -6.07 9.03
C LEU A 60 9.36 -5.09 8.16
N ARG A 61 10.01 -4.10 7.57
CA ARG A 61 9.32 -3.05 6.82
C ARG A 61 8.55 -3.54 5.59
N PRO A 62 9.04 -4.52 4.79
CA PRO A 62 8.26 -5.08 3.69
C PRO A 62 6.93 -5.69 4.13
N GLU A 63 6.91 -6.44 5.23
CA GLU A 63 5.70 -7.05 5.78
C GLU A 63 4.73 -5.99 6.31
N ILE A 64 5.24 -4.96 6.99
CA ILE A 64 4.41 -3.86 7.48
C ILE A 64 3.82 -3.07 6.31
N ALA A 65 4.61 -2.69 5.33
CA ALA A 65 4.15 -1.97 4.15
C ALA A 65 3.08 -2.77 3.39
N GLY A 66 3.35 -4.04 3.11
CA GLY A 66 2.40 -4.95 2.50
C GLY A 66 1.12 -5.12 3.33
N GLY A 67 1.24 -5.25 4.64
CA GLY A 67 0.13 -5.39 5.57
C GLY A 67 -0.76 -4.14 5.66
N LYS A 68 -0.17 -2.95 5.59
CA LYS A 68 -0.91 -1.69 5.50
C LYS A 68 -1.75 -1.62 4.21
N ALA A 69 -1.14 -1.90 3.07
CA ALA A 69 -1.84 -1.91 1.77
C ALA A 69 -2.90 -3.01 1.69
N TRP A 70 -2.54 -4.22 2.10
CA TRP A 70 -3.44 -5.37 2.07
C TRP A 70 -4.63 -5.19 3.01
N GLY A 71 -4.41 -4.63 4.19
CA GLY A 71 -5.48 -4.31 5.15
C GLY A 71 -6.45 -3.26 4.61
N ALA A 72 -5.96 -2.24 3.93
CA ALA A 72 -6.80 -1.23 3.29
C ALA A 72 -7.73 -1.85 2.25
N LEU A 73 -7.20 -2.70 1.36
CA LEU A 73 -8.00 -3.44 0.38
C LEU A 73 -8.97 -4.43 1.04
N GLY A 74 -8.49 -5.14 2.06
CA GLY A 74 -9.29 -6.15 2.76
C GLY A 74 -10.51 -5.59 3.46
N MET A 75 -10.44 -4.35 3.94
CA MET A 75 -11.53 -3.68 4.64
C MET A 75 -12.25 -2.62 3.81
N GLY A 76 -11.68 -2.19 2.69
CA GLY A 76 -12.27 -1.18 1.82
C GLY A 76 -12.16 0.26 2.34
N PHE A 77 -11.19 0.55 3.20
CA PHE A 77 -10.90 1.90 3.69
C PHE A 77 -9.40 2.05 3.99
N CYS A 78 -8.95 3.29 4.06
CA CYS A 78 -7.52 3.59 4.27
C CYS A 78 -7.00 3.18 5.66
N GLY A 79 -5.68 3.11 5.81
CA GLY A 79 -5.02 2.74 7.05
C GLY A 79 -5.32 3.68 8.22
N ARG A 80 -5.55 4.97 7.95
CA ARG A 80 -5.94 5.95 8.97
C ARG A 80 -7.30 5.62 9.59
N GLU A 81 -8.29 5.32 8.77
CA GLU A 81 -9.60 4.87 9.25
C GLU A 81 -9.49 3.53 9.95
N PHE A 82 -8.64 2.64 9.47
CA PHE A 82 -8.38 1.36 10.13
C PHE A 82 -7.82 1.56 11.54
N ALA A 83 -6.85 2.46 11.69
CA ALA A 83 -6.27 2.80 13.00
C ALA A 83 -7.33 3.40 13.96
N ARG A 84 -8.19 4.28 13.45
CA ARG A 84 -9.30 4.86 14.22
C ARG A 84 -10.26 3.79 14.74
N ARG A 85 -10.64 2.85 13.88
CA ARG A 85 -11.52 1.73 14.27
C ARG A 85 -10.82 0.77 15.23
N ALA A 86 -9.53 0.54 15.05
CA ALA A 86 -8.74 -0.29 15.94
C ALA A 86 -8.70 0.25 17.37
N ALA A 87 -8.54 1.57 17.51
CA ALA A 87 -8.58 2.23 18.81
C ALA A 87 -9.97 2.13 19.47
N ALA A 88 -11.05 2.18 18.67
CA ALA A 88 -12.41 2.10 19.19
C ALA A 88 -12.84 0.67 19.56
N ASN A 89 -12.33 -0.35 18.89
CA ASN A 89 -12.70 -1.76 19.11
C ASN A 89 -11.49 -2.70 18.95
N PRO A 90 -10.58 -2.73 19.92
CA PRO A 90 -9.37 -3.57 19.84
C PRO A 90 -9.68 -5.07 19.70
N ALA A 91 -10.75 -5.57 20.35
CA ALA A 91 -11.13 -6.98 20.29
C ALA A 91 -11.50 -7.42 18.87
N PHE A 92 -12.20 -6.58 18.12
CA PHE A 92 -12.53 -6.86 16.73
C PHE A 92 -11.27 -6.89 15.86
N ILE A 93 -10.34 -5.97 16.08
CA ILE A 93 -9.06 -5.94 15.36
C ILE A 93 -8.21 -7.18 15.62
N GLN A 94 -8.20 -7.69 16.85
CA GLN A 94 -7.54 -8.96 17.15
C GLN A 94 -8.17 -10.12 16.37
N ALA A 95 -9.49 -10.17 16.27
CA ALA A 95 -10.19 -11.17 15.47
C ALA A 95 -9.84 -11.05 13.97
N LEU A 96 -9.74 -9.83 13.44
CA LEU A 96 -9.29 -9.60 12.06
C LEU A 96 -7.85 -10.05 11.86
N GLY A 97 -6.98 -9.85 12.84
CA GLY A 97 -5.60 -10.36 12.82
C GLY A 97 -5.57 -11.88 12.60
N VAL A 98 -6.38 -12.61 13.34
CA VAL A 98 -6.51 -14.07 13.19
C VAL A 98 -7.15 -14.43 11.84
N ALA A 99 -8.26 -13.81 11.47
CA ALA A 99 -8.98 -14.09 10.22
C ALA A 99 -8.12 -13.82 8.98
N SER A 100 -7.23 -12.84 9.05
CA SER A 100 -6.31 -12.49 7.97
C SER A 100 -5.00 -13.28 7.95
N GLY A 101 -4.81 -14.21 8.88
CA GLY A 101 -3.54 -14.91 9.05
C GLY A 101 -2.40 -14.01 9.50
N GLY A 102 -2.71 -12.94 10.24
CA GLY A 102 -1.73 -11.99 10.75
C GLY A 102 -1.26 -10.94 9.74
N ARG A 103 -1.91 -10.84 8.57
CA ARG A 103 -1.42 -10.00 7.46
C ARG A 103 -1.76 -8.52 7.57
N ILE A 104 -2.81 -8.16 8.32
CA ILE A 104 -3.25 -6.77 8.43
C ILE A 104 -2.35 -5.95 9.36
N VAL A 105 -2.10 -4.70 8.97
CA VAL A 105 -1.42 -3.71 9.81
C VAL A 105 -2.28 -2.44 9.83
N PRO A 106 -3.07 -2.22 10.90
CA PRO A 106 -4.05 -1.12 10.99
C PRO A 106 -3.34 0.18 11.41
N ALA A 107 -2.68 0.82 10.46
CA ALA A 107 -1.95 2.07 10.68
C ALA A 107 -2.01 2.95 9.43
N PRO A 108 -1.89 4.30 9.58
CA PRO A 108 -1.70 5.19 8.44
C PRO A 108 -0.50 4.78 7.59
N GLY A 109 -0.54 5.08 6.29
CA GLY A 109 0.45 4.65 5.31
C GLY A 109 -0.04 3.54 4.39
N GLY A 110 -1.22 2.96 4.67
CA GLY A 110 -1.99 2.15 3.71
C GLY A 110 -3.05 3.04 3.04
N VAL A 111 -2.90 3.30 1.75
CA VAL A 111 -3.74 4.24 0.99
C VAL A 111 -4.36 3.53 -0.19
N LEU A 112 -5.69 3.62 -0.34
CA LEU A 112 -6.38 3.10 -1.50
C LEU A 112 -6.07 3.97 -2.72
N ILE A 113 -5.89 3.32 -3.85
CA ILE A 113 -5.64 3.97 -5.14
C ILE A 113 -6.90 3.91 -5.96
N ARG A 114 -7.42 5.09 -6.34
CA ARG A 114 -8.56 5.18 -7.26
C ARG A 114 -8.12 5.68 -8.61
N ASP A 115 -8.78 5.18 -9.64
CA ASP A 115 -8.67 5.74 -10.98
C ASP A 115 -9.53 7.02 -11.11
N ASN A 116 -9.49 7.65 -12.28
CA ASN A 116 -10.26 8.86 -12.54
C ASN A 116 -11.78 8.64 -12.63
N ALA A 117 -12.23 7.39 -12.71
CA ALA A 117 -13.63 7.02 -12.63
C ALA A 117 -14.09 6.78 -11.17
N GLY A 118 -13.15 6.83 -10.20
CA GLY A 118 -13.42 6.62 -8.79
C GLY A 118 -13.33 5.15 -8.34
N GLU A 119 -12.98 4.25 -9.22
CA GLU A 119 -12.84 2.82 -8.91
C GLU A 119 -11.54 2.53 -8.18
N VAL A 120 -11.59 1.68 -7.16
CA VAL A 120 -10.39 1.22 -6.45
C VAL A 120 -9.64 0.21 -7.31
N ILE A 121 -8.45 0.57 -7.74
CA ILE A 121 -7.61 -0.26 -8.62
C ILE A 121 -6.41 -0.88 -7.90
N GLY A 122 -6.19 -0.56 -6.64
CA GLY A 122 -5.11 -1.09 -5.83
C GLY A 122 -4.94 -0.33 -4.53
N ALA A 123 -3.82 -0.58 -3.87
CA ALA A 123 -3.39 0.16 -2.69
C ALA A 123 -1.88 0.25 -2.64
N VAL A 124 -1.39 1.30 -2.00
CA VAL A 124 0.01 1.43 -1.62
C VAL A 124 0.13 1.35 -0.11
N GLY A 125 1.18 0.70 0.36
CA GLY A 125 1.56 0.70 1.77
C GLY A 125 3.00 1.13 1.92
N ILE A 126 3.27 1.97 2.90
CA ILE A 126 4.62 2.46 3.21
C ILE A 126 4.92 2.22 4.69
N SER A 127 6.15 1.85 4.94
CA SER A 127 6.70 1.71 6.28
C SER A 127 8.16 2.15 6.31
N GLY A 128 8.52 2.97 7.28
CA GLY A 128 9.90 3.42 7.44
C GLY A 128 10.05 4.56 8.43
N ASP A 129 9.20 5.56 8.35
CA ASP A 129 9.17 6.71 9.24
C ASP A 129 7.93 6.67 10.16
N THR A 130 7.43 7.80 10.62
CA THR A 130 6.14 7.85 11.31
C THR A 130 5.02 7.47 10.35
N SER A 131 3.93 6.90 10.87
CA SER A 131 2.79 6.50 10.04
C SER A 131 2.18 7.68 9.26
N ASP A 132 2.20 8.89 9.82
CA ASP A 132 1.72 10.09 9.14
C ASP A 132 2.64 10.50 7.97
N ASN A 133 3.96 10.43 8.16
CA ASN A 133 4.92 10.67 7.10
C ASN A 133 4.84 9.59 6.01
N ASP A 134 4.70 8.33 6.39
CA ASP A 134 4.48 7.23 5.46
C ASP A 134 3.25 7.48 4.58
N GLU A 135 2.13 7.91 5.18
CA GLU A 135 0.89 8.23 4.45
C GLU A 135 1.10 9.42 3.48
N THR A 136 1.77 10.46 3.92
CA THR A 136 2.07 11.63 3.07
C THR A 136 2.86 11.21 1.82
N CYS A 137 3.87 10.35 1.98
CA CYS A 137 4.63 9.82 0.86
C CYS A 137 3.78 8.94 -0.06
N ALA A 138 2.87 8.14 0.50
CA ALA A 138 1.95 7.30 -0.27
C ALA A 138 1.04 8.16 -1.15
N VAL A 139 0.44 9.19 -0.59
CA VAL A 139 -0.41 10.14 -1.33
C VAL A 139 0.37 10.78 -2.47
N TYR A 140 1.55 11.29 -2.19
CA TYR A 140 2.40 11.92 -3.21
C TYR A 140 2.73 10.95 -4.35
N GLY A 141 3.10 9.70 -4.03
CA GLY A 141 3.39 8.69 -5.04
C GLY A 141 2.20 8.38 -5.94
N ILE A 142 1.01 8.26 -5.38
CA ILE A 142 -0.23 8.03 -6.14
C ILE A 142 -0.51 9.20 -7.09
N GLU A 143 -0.40 10.42 -6.60
CA GLU A 143 -0.62 11.63 -7.39
C GLU A 143 0.40 11.78 -8.53
N CYS A 144 1.66 11.38 -8.32
CA CYS A 144 2.69 11.34 -9.36
C CYS A 144 2.32 10.44 -10.55
N ALA A 145 1.51 9.42 -10.32
CA ALA A 145 1.00 8.53 -11.37
C ALA A 145 -0.30 9.03 -12.03
N GLY A 146 -0.78 10.22 -11.66
CA GLY A 146 -2.02 10.80 -12.19
C GLY A 146 -3.29 10.13 -11.62
N LEU A 147 -3.18 9.46 -10.48
CA LEU A 147 -4.27 8.74 -9.82
C LEU A 147 -4.72 9.49 -8.56
N VAL A 148 -5.79 9.01 -7.96
CA VAL A 148 -6.40 9.62 -6.78
C VAL A 148 -6.10 8.80 -5.54
N ALA A 149 -5.50 9.44 -4.54
CA ALA A 149 -5.28 8.84 -3.24
C ALA A 149 -6.56 8.95 -2.39
N ASP A 150 -6.97 7.85 -1.78
CA ASP A 150 -8.09 7.81 -0.85
C ASP A 150 -7.58 7.58 0.57
N ILE A 151 -7.65 8.60 1.37
CA ILE A 151 -7.27 8.60 2.78
C ILE A 151 -8.47 8.74 3.74
N GLY A 152 -9.68 8.63 3.21
CA GLY A 152 -10.94 8.72 3.95
C GLY A 152 -11.65 10.03 3.83
#